data_bcf5c45b4c1851bf8d721d99e162e08e
#
_entry.id   bcf5c45b4c1851bf8d721d99e162e08e
#
_cell.length_a   1.000
_cell.length_b   1.000
_cell.length_c   1.000
_cell.angle_alpha   90.00
_cell.angle_beta   90.00
_cell.angle_gamma   90.00
#
_symmetry.space_group_name_H-M   'P 1'
#
loop_
_entity.id
_entity.type
_entity.pdbx_description
1 polymer ?
#
loop_
_entity_poly.entity_id
_entity_poly.type
_entity_poly.pdbx_seq_one_letter_code
_entity_poly.pdbx_strand_id
1 'polypeptide(L)'
;LIKTIDPKKNIFLFELTSKRKIVLISIKNTIKTSEVENLGAEFYGRIKNEKNNEYFLVSDSLDAKHINFLGPFLHGLKLKSYEFKKYKSKKNDKVISINIVGSKNKPSLQNQLKFKALEQGTFYARDLVSEPGNVLHPDEYAKRINSLKKLGLKINIFDEKKLKKLGMNT
;
A
#
# COMPACT_ATOMS: atom_id res chain seq x y z
N LEU A 1 -5.67 28.44 -16.58
CA LEU A 1 -5.60 27.21 -15.74
C LEU A 1 -4.27 27.09 -14.98
N ILE A 2 -3.14 27.54 -15.54
CA ILE A 2 -1.79 27.39 -14.91
C ILE A 2 -1.55 28.39 -13.75
N LYS A 3 -2.26 29.54 -13.73
CA LYS A 3 -2.06 30.58 -12.70
C LYS A 3 -2.61 30.22 -11.30
N THR A 4 -3.31 29.12 -11.14
CA THR A 4 -3.92 28.68 -9.88
C THR A 4 -3.25 27.46 -9.23
N ILE A 5 -2.06 27.08 -9.70
CA ILE A 5 -1.33 25.93 -9.14
C ILE A 5 -0.60 26.40 -7.87
N ASP A 6 -1.02 25.90 -6.72
CA ASP A 6 -0.34 26.10 -5.46
C ASP A 6 1.02 25.38 -5.47
N PRO A 7 2.16 26.07 -5.42
CA PRO A 7 3.49 25.45 -5.52
C PRO A 7 3.82 24.50 -4.34
N LYS A 8 3.03 24.55 -3.27
CA LYS A 8 3.18 23.66 -2.11
C LYS A 8 2.47 22.33 -2.28
N LYS A 9 1.64 22.18 -3.31
CA LYS A 9 0.90 20.94 -3.60
C LYS A 9 1.54 20.18 -4.74
N ASN A 10 1.55 18.87 -4.65
CA ASN A 10 2.06 17.98 -5.70
C ASN A 10 0.94 17.34 -6.54
N ILE A 11 -0.31 17.35 -6.06
CA ILE A 11 -1.44 16.70 -6.72
C ILE A 11 -2.54 17.73 -6.97
N PHE A 12 -2.97 17.86 -8.22
CA PHE A 12 -3.99 18.79 -8.68
C PHE A 12 -5.11 18.02 -9.37
N LEU A 13 -6.34 18.29 -8.98
CA LEU A 13 -7.53 17.68 -9.55
C LEU A 13 -8.27 18.73 -10.39
N PHE A 14 -8.51 18.42 -11.65
CA PHE A 14 -9.24 19.27 -12.59
C PHE A 14 -10.48 18.55 -13.09
N GLU A 15 -11.61 19.20 -13.03
CA GLU A 15 -12.85 18.72 -13.64
C GLU A 15 -12.92 19.21 -15.09
N LEU A 16 -12.91 18.28 -16.04
CA LEU A 16 -13.09 18.59 -17.45
C LEU A 16 -14.56 18.64 -17.83
N THR A 17 -15.34 17.70 -17.28
CA THR A 17 -16.79 17.62 -17.41
C THR A 17 -17.35 17.03 -16.10
N SER A 18 -18.67 17.01 -15.94
CA SER A 18 -19.34 16.36 -14.83
C SER A 18 -18.96 14.87 -14.62
N LYS A 19 -18.44 14.22 -15.68
CA LYS A 19 -18.04 12.80 -15.68
C LYS A 19 -16.54 12.54 -15.83
N ARG A 20 -15.76 13.55 -16.21
CA ARG A 20 -14.32 13.38 -16.51
C ARG A 20 -13.48 14.33 -15.67
N LYS A 21 -12.54 13.76 -14.95
CA LYS A 21 -11.54 14.48 -14.14
C LYS A 21 -10.14 14.11 -14.60
N ILE A 22 -9.23 15.09 -14.56
CA ILE A 22 -7.79 14.85 -14.72
C ILE A 22 -7.13 15.10 -13.39
N VAL A 23 -6.23 14.20 -13.01
CA VAL A 23 -5.33 14.38 -11.88
C VAL A 23 -3.91 14.57 -12.41
N LEU A 24 -3.33 15.73 -12.16
CA LEU A 24 -1.93 16.00 -12.46
C LEU A 24 -1.09 15.81 -11.21
N ILE A 25 0.03 15.09 -11.34
CA ILE A 25 0.98 14.87 -10.27
C ILE A 25 2.29 15.54 -10.67
N SER A 26 2.69 16.56 -9.90
CA SER A 26 3.97 17.24 -10.08
C SER A 26 5.08 16.41 -9.44
N ILE A 27 6.11 16.09 -10.20
CA ILE A 27 7.25 15.28 -9.77
C ILE A 27 8.51 16.13 -9.86
N LYS A 28 9.30 16.16 -8.78
CA LYS A 28 10.61 16.83 -8.78
C LYS A 28 11.60 16.06 -9.65
N ASN A 29 12.56 16.77 -10.27
CA ASN A 29 13.61 16.14 -11.07
C ASN A 29 14.40 15.07 -10.31
N THR A 30 14.63 15.30 -9.02
CA THR A 30 15.23 14.32 -8.11
C THR A 30 14.24 14.04 -7.00
N ILE A 31 13.79 12.79 -6.88
CA ILE A 31 12.81 12.36 -5.89
C ILE A 31 13.26 11.03 -5.26
N LYS A 32 13.19 10.93 -3.94
CA LYS A 32 13.51 9.69 -3.20
C LYS A 32 12.33 8.70 -3.29
N THR A 33 12.63 7.41 -3.21
CA THR A 33 11.61 6.34 -3.22
C THR A 33 10.51 6.58 -2.17
N SER A 34 10.89 6.96 -0.95
CA SER A 34 9.94 7.27 0.13
C SER A 34 9.02 8.47 -0.18
N GLU A 35 9.51 9.47 -0.91
CA GLU A 35 8.69 10.59 -1.35
C GLU A 35 7.69 10.15 -2.43
N VAL A 36 8.09 9.23 -3.32
CA VAL A 36 7.19 8.63 -4.32
C VAL A 36 6.09 7.80 -3.65
N GLU A 37 6.43 7.00 -2.64
CA GLU A 37 5.46 6.25 -1.83
C GLU A 37 4.47 7.18 -1.13
N ASN A 38 4.97 8.29 -0.55
CA ASN A 38 4.11 9.30 0.08
C ASN A 38 3.16 9.96 -0.93
N LEU A 39 3.62 10.25 -2.16
CA LEU A 39 2.74 10.76 -3.22
C LEU A 39 1.63 9.76 -3.58
N GLY A 40 1.95 8.47 -3.64
CA GLY A 40 0.95 7.42 -3.86
C GLY A 40 -0.08 7.36 -2.73
N ALA A 41 0.37 7.47 -1.48
CA ALA A 41 -0.49 7.53 -0.32
C ALA A 41 -1.38 8.80 -0.30
N GLU A 42 -0.82 9.95 -0.66
CA GLU A 42 -1.56 11.21 -0.80
C GLU A 42 -2.62 11.10 -1.90
N PHE A 43 -2.25 10.56 -3.06
CA PHE A 43 -3.18 10.34 -4.16
C PHE A 43 -4.37 9.48 -3.71
N TYR A 44 -4.14 8.35 -3.04
CA TYR A 44 -5.21 7.54 -2.49
C TYR A 44 -6.10 8.34 -1.52
N GLY A 45 -5.52 9.14 -0.64
CA GLY A 45 -6.27 10.00 0.29
C GLY A 45 -7.24 10.94 -0.40
N ARG A 46 -6.88 11.44 -1.60
CA ARG A 46 -7.73 12.34 -2.39
C ARG A 46 -8.85 11.61 -3.12
N ILE A 47 -8.58 10.41 -3.64
CA ILE A 47 -9.55 9.69 -4.49
C ILE A 47 -10.48 8.76 -3.72
N LYS A 48 -10.15 8.37 -2.48
CA LYS A 48 -10.93 7.36 -1.73
C LYS A 48 -12.40 7.75 -1.51
N ASN A 49 -12.70 9.03 -1.39
CA ASN A 49 -14.05 9.56 -1.15
C ASN A 49 -14.74 10.05 -2.44
N GLU A 50 -14.04 10.02 -3.58
CA GLU A 50 -14.61 10.42 -4.87
C GLU A 50 -15.66 9.41 -5.32
N LYS A 51 -16.67 9.84 -6.11
CA LYS A 51 -17.68 8.94 -6.66
C LYS A 51 -17.09 7.94 -7.65
N ASN A 52 -16.06 8.35 -8.39
CA ASN A 52 -15.35 7.49 -9.32
C ASN A 52 -14.53 6.44 -8.57
N ASN A 53 -14.49 5.24 -9.10
CA ASN A 53 -13.72 4.12 -8.58
C ASN A 53 -12.71 3.54 -9.59
N GLU A 54 -12.66 4.09 -10.79
CA GLU A 54 -11.73 3.69 -11.84
C GLU A 54 -10.87 4.85 -12.27
N TYR A 55 -9.56 4.63 -12.34
CA TYR A 55 -8.56 5.61 -12.71
C TYR A 55 -7.58 5.02 -13.73
N PHE A 56 -7.19 5.84 -14.70
CA PHE A 56 -6.21 5.49 -15.72
C PHE A 56 -4.94 6.29 -15.48
N LEU A 57 -3.84 5.58 -15.24
CA LEU A 57 -2.52 6.17 -15.00
C LEU A 57 -1.72 6.08 -16.30
N VAL A 58 -1.44 7.23 -16.90
CA VAL A 58 -0.74 7.32 -18.19
C VAL A 58 0.77 7.24 -17.96
N SER A 59 1.34 6.05 -18.14
CA SER A 59 2.76 5.78 -17.88
C SER A 59 3.71 6.52 -18.84
N ASP A 60 3.25 6.80 -20.05
CA ASP A 60 4.03 7.51 -21.08
C ASP A 60 4.21 9.00 -20.78
N SER A 61 3.45 9.55 -19.79
CA SER A 61 3.64 10.92 -19.31
C SER A 61 4.88 11.10 -18.42
N LEU A 62 5.48 10.00 -17.98
CA LEU A 62 6.73 10.00 -17.20
C LEU A 62 7.93 10.14 -18.13
N ASP A 63 8.85 11.03 -17.79
CA ASP A 63 10.11 11.11 -18.54
C ASP A 63 11.09 9.98 -18.11
N ALA A 64 12.17 9.81 -18.90
CA ALA A 64 13.14 8.74 -18.69
C ALA A 64 13.84 8.77 -17.32
N LYS A 65 13.88 9.91 -16.64
CA LYS A 65 14.47 10.06 -15.31
C LYS A 65 13.62 9.37 -14.22
N HIS A 66 12.35 9.15 -14.49
CA HIS A 66 11.37 8.62 -13.57
C HIS A 66 10.89 7.20 -13.91
N ILE A 67 11.72 6.43 -14.62
CA ILE A 67 11.40 5.07 -15.07
C ILE A 67 10.93 4.12 -13.94
N ASN A 68 11.43 4.33 -12.72
CA ASN A 68 11.08 3.51 -11.56
C ASN A 68 9.99 4.14 -10.67
N PHE A 69 9.29 5.16 -11.14
CA PHE A 69 8.32 5.90 -10.34
C PHE A 69 7.07 5.07 -9.98
N LEU A 70 6.50 4.34 -10.95
CA LEU A 70 5.18 3.72 -10.78
C LEU A 70 5.13 2.62 -9.73
N GLY A 71 6.18 1.83 -9.58
CA GLY A 71 6.24 0.76 -8.58
C GLY A 71 6.06 1.30 -7.15
N PRO A 72 6.95 2.18 -6.66
CA PRO A 72 6.81 2.81 -5.35
C PRO A 72 5.52 3.62 -5.19
N PHE A 73 5.07 4.33 -6.23
CA PHE A 73 3.83 5.09 -6.19
C PHE A 73 2.61 4.20 -5.91
N LEU A 74 2.47 3.11 -6.66
CA LEU A 74 1.37 2.15 -6.46
C LEU A 74 1.50 1.42 -5.13
N HIS A 75 2.71 1.15 -4.68
CA HIS A 75 2.98 0.58 -3.36
C HIS A 75 2.49 1.49 -2.23
N GLY A 76 2.86 2.78 -2.25
CA GLY A 76 2.40 3.76 -1.27
C GLY A 76 0.88 3.91 -1.26
N LEU A 77 0.25 3.96 -2.45
CA LEU A 77 -1.19 3.94 -2.61
C LEU A 77 -1.81 2.71 -1.93
N LYS A 78 -1.26 1.52 -2.20
CA LYS A 78 -1.74 0.26 -1.64
C LYS A 78 -1.59 0.21 -0.12
N LEU A 79 -0.45 0.63 0.42
CA LEU A 79 -0.23 0.69 1.86
C LEU A 79 -1.23 1.62 2.56
N LYS A 80 -1.59 2.75 1.93
CA LYS A 80 -2.58 3.70 2.46
C LYS A 80 -4.01 3.18 2.36
N SER A 81 -4.28 2.27 1.42
CA SER A 81 -5.62 1.69 1.22
C SER A 81 -5.99 0.63 2.26
N TYR A 82 -5.04 0.22 3.10
CA TYR A 82 -5.29 -0.78 4.13
C TYR A 82 -6.35 -0.31 5.14
N GLU A 83 -7.32 -1.16 5.39
CA GLU A 83 -8.33 -1.01 6.44
C GLU A 83 -8.61 -2.36 7.10
N PHE A 84 -8.56 -2.39 8.43
CA PHE A 84 -8.97 -3.56 9.20
C PHE A 84 -10.49 -3.61 9.32
N LYS A 85 -11.13 -4.49 8.54
CA LYS A 85 -12.61 -4.58 8.44
C LYS A 85 -13.19 -5.88 8.99
N LYS A 86 -12.36 -6.75 9.58
CA LYS A 86 -12.73 -8.13 9.93
C LYS A 86 -14.00 -8.23 10.79
N TYR A 87 -14.18 -7.29 11.71
CA TYR A 87 -15.29 -7.30 12.68
C TYR A 87 -16.35 -6.22 12.41
N LYS A 88 -16.27 -5.52 11.29
CA LYS A 88 -17.28 -4.52 10.93
C LYS A 88 -18.51 -5.17 10.34
N SER A 89 -19.71 -4.85 10.90
CA SER A 89 -20.99 -5.33 10.40
C SER A 89 -21.32 -4.80 9.00
N LYS A 90 -20.99 -3.53 8.73
CA LYS A 90 -21.13 -2.90 7.40
C LYS A 90 -19.74 -2.76 6.77
N LYS A 91 -19.49 -3.54 5.74
CA LYS A 91 -18.28 -3.41 4.93
C LYS A 91 -18.59 -2.50 3.74
N ASN A 92 -18.08 -1.29 3.76
CA ASN A 92 -18.13 -0.46 2.55
C ASN A 92 -16.94 -0.88 1.68
N ASP A 93 -17.19 -1.81 0.78
CA ASP A 93 -16.15 -2.42 -0.07
C ASP A 93 -16.02 -1.66 -1.40
N LYS A 94 -15.82 -0.34 -1.30
CA LYS A 94 -15.46 0.43 -2.50
C LYS A 94 -14.08 -0.02 -2.99
N VAL A 95 -14.07 -0.74 -4.09
CA VAL A 95 -12.83 -1.12 -4.79
C VAL A 95 -12.43 0.01 -5.72
N ILE A 96 -11.24 0.55 -5.53
CA ILE A 96 -10.63 1.52 -6.46
C ILE A 96 -9.74 0.74 -7.40
N SER A 97 -10.01 0.84 -8.70
CA SER A 97 -9.23 0.24 -9.77
C SER A 97 -8.27 1.27 -10.38
N ILE A 98 -6.99 0.89 -10.49
CA ILE A 98 -5.96 1.70 -11.14
C ILE A 98 -5.44 0.93 -12.35
N ASN A 99 -5.74 1.44 -13.54
CA ASN A 99 -5.31 0.86 -14.80
C ASN A 99 -4.09 1.63 -15.34
N ILE A 100 -2.99 0.95 -15.63
CA ILE A 100 -1.81 1.56 -16.26
C ILE A 100 -1.98 1.52 -17.77
N VAL A 101 -2.01 2.69 -18.39
CA VAL A 101 -2.10 2.89 -19.83
C VAL A 101 -0.79 3.45 -20.33
N GLY A 102 -0.33 2.97 -21.48
CA GLY A 102 0.90 3.39 -22.13
C GLY A 102 1.79 2.20 -22.50
N SER A 103 2.91 2.48 -23.16
CA SER A 103 3.89 1.48 -23.60
C SER A 103 5.19 1.53 -22.83
N LYS A 104 5.54 2.70 -22.23
CA LYS A 104 6.80 2.96 -21.53
C LYS A 104 6.59 3.02 -20.01
N ASN A 105 7.69 2.95 -19.27
CA ASN A 105 7.75 3.21 -17.82
C ASN A 105 6.82 2.33 -16.95
N LYS A 106 6.35 1.19 -17.46
CA LYS A 106 5.57 0.23 -16.67
C LYS A 106 6.46 -0.48 -15.65
N PRO A 107 5.95 -0.77 -14.44
CA PRO A 107 6.71 -1.56 -13.48
C PRO A 107 7.01 -2.95 -14.04
N SER A 108 8.27 -3.41 -13.94
CA SER A 108 8.64 -4.77 -14.33
C SER A 108 7.89 -5.80 -13.46
N LEU A 109 7.74 -7.02 -13.98
CA LEU A 109 7.12 -8.11 -13.22
C LEU A 109 7.82 -8.35 -11.89
N GLN A 110 9.17 -8.28 -11.88
CA GLN A 110 9.96 -8.43 -10.65
C GLN A 110 9.63 -7.34 -9.61
N ASN A 111 9.50 -6.07 -10.04
CA ASN A 111 9.08 -4.98 -9.15
C ASN A 111 7.67 -5.19 -8.61
N GLN A 112 6.74 -5.63 -9.46
CA GLN A 112 5.36 -5.93 -9.03
C GLN A 112 5.33 -7.03 -7.97
N LEU A 113 6.06 -8.12 -8.18
CA LEU A 113 6.16 -9.23 -7.22
C LEU A 113 6.80 -8.80 -5.90
N LYS A 114 7.88 -7.99 -5.96
CA LYS A 114 8.54 -7.43 -4.79
C LYS A 114 7.56 -6.59 -3.95
N PHE A 115 6.89 -5.62 -4.55
CA PHE A 115 5.96 -4.76 -3.83
C PHE A 115 4.75 -5.54 -3.31
N LYS A 116 4.23 -6.50 -4.07
CA LYS A 116 3.16 -7.39 -3.60
C LYS A 116 3.55 -8.17 -2.34
N ALA A 117 4.78 -8.70 -2.29
CA ALA A 117 5.27 -9.40 -1.11
C ALA A 117 5.41 -8.47 0.11
N LEU A 118 5.95 -7.25 -0.09
CA LEU A 118 6.04 -6.24 0.96
C LEU A 118 4.68 -5.81 1.49
N GLU A 119 3.70 -5.62 0.61
CA GLU A 119 2.32 -5.28 0.96
C GLU A 119 1.66 -6.39 1.78
N GLN A 120 1.77 -7.63 1.34
CA GLN A 120 1.23 -8.78 2.05
C GLN A 120 1.83 -8.92 3.46
N GLY A 121 3.16 -8.79 3.60
CA GLY A 121 3.83 -8.83 4.90
C GLY A 121 3.41 -7.68 5.81
N THR A 122 3.32 -6.46 5.27
CA THR A 122 2.88 -5.28 6.03
C THR A 122 1.43 -5.41 6.48
N PHE A 123 0.54 -5.88 5.61
CA PHE A 123 -0.88 -6.06 5.96
C PHE A 123 -1.05 -7.18 6.98
N TYR A 124 -0.31 -8.27 6.85
CA TYR A 124 -0.31 -9.34 7.84
C TYR A 124 0.11 -8.81 9.23
N ALA A 125 1.19 -8.02 9.30
CA ALA A 125 1.62 -7.41 10.55
C ALA A 125 0.57 -6.44 11.13
N ARG A 126 -0.05 -5.60 10.28
CA ARG A 126 -1.13 -4.69 10.69
C ARG A 126 -2.37 -5.43 11.17
N ASP A 127 -2.71 -6.55 10.53
CA ASP A 127 -3.82 -7.41 10.96
C ASP A 127 -3.55 -7.97 12.35
N LEU A 128 -2.33 -8.47 12.62
CA LEU A 128 -1.95 -8.96 13.95
C LEU A 128 -2.07 -7.88 15.03
N VAL A 129 -1.63 -6.65 14.74
CA VAL A 129 -1.74 -5.52 15.69
C VAL A 129 -3.19 -5.09 15.92
N SER A 130 -4.04 -5.23 14.89
CA SER A 130 -5.45 -4.79 14.94
C SER A 130 -6.40 -5.83 15.54
N GLU A 131 -5.93 -7.07 15.71
CA GLU A 131 -6.74 -8.13 16.33
C GLU A 131 -6.99 -7.86 17.82
N PRO A 132 -8.21 -8.06 18.32
CA PRO A 132 -8.50 -7.93 19.74
C PRO A 132 -7.85 -9.05 20.55
N GLY A 133 -7.47 -8.77 21.81
CA GLY A 133 -6.73 -9.69 22.67
C GLY A 133 -7.47 -11.00 22.99
N ASN A 134 -8.80 -11.01 22.97
CA ASN A 134 -9.59 -12.22 23.12
C ASN A 134 -9.53 -13.16 21.90
N VAL A 135 -9.04 -12.68 20.76
CA VAL A 135 -8.79 -13.48 19.55
C VAL A 135 -7.30 -13.76 19.38
N LEU A 136 -6.46 -12.75 19.53
CA LEU A 136 -5.00 -12.89 19.37
C LEU A 136 -4.32 -13.02 20.73
N HIS A 137 -4.59 -14.13 21.43
CA HIS A 137 -3.82 -14.53 22.61
C HIS A 137 -2.51 -15.23 22.21
N PRO A 138 -1.55 -15.46 23.12
CA PRO A 138 -0.21 -15.96 22.79
C PRO A 138 -0.20 -17.23 21.94
N ASP A 139 -1.06 -18.21 22.24
CA ASP A 139 -1.12 -19.48 21.49
C ASP A 139 -1.60 -19.28 20.04
N GLU A 140 -2.63 -18.44 19.84
CA GLU A 140 -3.12 -18.13 18.50
C GLU A 140 -2.07 -17.31 17.73
N TYR A 141 -1.37 -16.38 18.38
CA TYR A 141 -0.25 -15.66 17.78
C TYR A 141 0.84 -16.63 17.32
N ALA A 142 1.28 -17.53 18.19
CA ALA A 142 2.29 -18.55 17.88
C ALA A 142 1.84 -19.43 16.70
N LYS A 143 0.58 -19.86 16.66
CA LYS A 143 0.00 -20.64 15.58
C LYS A 143 0.03 -19.88 14.24
N ARG A 144 -0.36 -18.60 14.24
CA ARG A 144 -0.33 -17.76 13.03
C ARG A 144 1.11 -17.56 12.54
N ILE A 145 2.04 -17.26 13.43
CA ILE A 145 3.47 -17.14 13.05
C ILE A 145 3.99 -18.47 12.51
N ASN A 146 3.64 -19.61 13.14
CA ASN A 146 4.07 -20.93 12.68
C ASN A 146 3.59 -21.25 11.24
N SER A 147 2.45 -20.69 10.83
CA SER A 147 1.93 -20.88 9.47
C SER A 147 2.84 -20.29 8.39
N LEU A 148 3.69 -19.32 8.73
CA LEU A 148 4.66 -18.70 7.81
C LEU A 148 5.78 -19.66 7.39
N LYS A 149 5.92 -20.83 8.03
CA LYS A 149 6.78 -21.94 7.56
C LYS A 149 6.47 -22.32 6.12
N LYS A 150 5.22 -22.19 5.69
CA LYS A 150 4.78 -22.47 4.31
C LYS A 150 5.46 -21.53 3.29
N LEU A 151 5.98 -20.39 3.75
CA LEU A 151 6.72 -19.42 2.95
C LEU A 151 8.24 -19.66 3.00
N GLY A 152 8.70 -20.78 3.57
CA GLY A 152 10.12 -21.11 3.68
C GLY A 152 10.84 -20.54 4.91
N LEU A 153 10.14 -19.90 5.85
CA LEU A 153 10.75 -19.33 7.05
C LEU A 153 11.06 -20.43 8.08
N LYS A 154 12.24 -20.37 8.69
CA LYS A 154 12.58 -21.20 9.86
C LYS A 154 11.99 -20.57 11.12
N ILE A 155 11.01 -21.23 11.72
CA ILE A 155 10.29 -20.71 12.89
C ILE A 155 10.41 -21.74 14.03
N ASN A 156 10.90 -21.28 15.18
CA ASN A 156 10.93 -22.03 16.42
C ASN A 156 9.98 -21.38 17.43
N ILE A 157 9.04 -22.14 17.96
CA ILE A 157 8.14 -21.71 19.02
C ILE A 157 8.56 -22.40 20.29
N PHE A 158 8.73 -21.62 21.36
CA PHE A 158 9.09 -22.12 22.68
C PHE A 158 7.87 -21.99 23.59
N ASP A 159 7.52 -23.11 24.21
CA ASP A 159 6.51 -23.16 25.28
C ASP A 159 7.08 -22.68 26.61
N GLU A 160 6.22 -22.52 27.62
CA GLU A 160 6.60 -22.10 28.97
C GLU A 160 7.71 -22.96 29.57
N LYS A 161 7.62 -24.29 29.40
CA LYS A 161 8.61 -25.25 29.97
C LYS A 161 9.99 -25.00 29.35
N LYS A 162 10.04 -24.75 28.05
CA LYS A 162 11.29 -24.51 27.34
C LYS A 162 11.86 -23.13 27.67
N LEU A 163 11.01 -22.11 27.80
CA LEU A 163 11.41 -20.77 28.24
C LEU A 163 12.04 -20.81 29.65
N LYS A 164 11.40 -21.50 30.61
CA LYS A 164 11.96 -21.68 31.94
C LYS A 164 13.32 -22.38 31.94
N LYS A 165 13.50 -23.43 31.10
CA LYS A 165 14.80 -24.12 30.94
C LYS A 165 15.87 -23.22 30.38
N LEU A 166 15.52 -22.22 29.59
CA LEU A 166 16.44 -21.22 29.00
C LEU A 166 16.71 -20.05 29.94
N GLY A 167 16.15 -20.03 31.14
CA GLY A 167 16.30 -18.94 32.11
C GLY A 167 15.51 -17.67 31.73
N MET A 168 14.59 -17.77 30.79
CA MET A 168 13.72 -16.66 30.36
C MET A 168 12.50 -16.63 31.31
N ASN A 169 12.72 -16.11 32.50
CA ASN A 169 11.67 -15.93 33.51
C ASN A 169 11.03 -14.54 33.27
N THR A 170 9.76 -14.50 32.92
CA THR A 170 8.91 -13.29 32.88
C THR A 170 7.80 -13.45 33.90
#